data_4468768d101f7c08274220f6215baf42
#
_entry.id   4468768d101f7c08274220f6215baf42
#
_cell.length_a   1.000
_cell.length_b   1.000
_cell.length_c   1.000
_cell.angle_alpha   90.00
_cell.angle_beta   90.00
_cell.angle_gamma   90.00
#
_symmetry.space_group_name_H-M   'P 1'
#
loop_
_entity.id
_entity.type
_entity.pdbx_description
1 polymer ?
#
loop_
_entity_poly.entity_id
_entity_poly.type
_entity_poly.pdbx_seq_one_letter_code
_entity_poly.pdbx_strand_id
1 'polypeptide(L)'
;MMTEFVKLFLTMEFARVLLIILGLVAAVFVWIWFANAMAAQMAGWKQLVEKYPAPEIERPGEIFKKLTGNIGSTEFRWSFTVQLIQEGLLVRPGFAARRPILIPWFKISEVAVSEGTVFGREQYLQLTVEWEKRFLLSLPPKALPTFEKNVPADRFRKVKVPPTSLPELLKEGWKNRKSR
;
A
#
# COMPACT_ATOMS: atom_id res chain seq x y z
N MET A 1 -14.48 56.48 -6.58
CA MET A 1 -13.47 56.27 -5.52
C MET A 1 -13.90 55.19 -4.51
N MET A 2 -15.15 55.20 -4.00
CA MET A 2 -15.64 54.19 -3.02
C MET A 2 -15.72 52.75 -3.58
N THR A 3 -16.05 52.57 -4.87
CA THR A 3 -16.13 51.25 -5.52
C THR A 3 -14.79 50.54 -5.66
N GLU A 4 -13.71 51.26 -5.88
CA GLU A 4 -12.37 50.64 -5.98
C GLU A 4 -11.83 50.20 -4.60
N PHE A 5 -12.15 50.94 -3.55
CA PHE A 5 -11.78 50.59 -2.18
C PHE A 5 -12.50 49.32 -1.73
N VAL A 6 -13.79 49.18 -2.04
CA VAL A 6 -14.58 47.98 -1.73
C VAL A 6 -14.07 46.75 -2.48
N LYS A 7 -13.70 46.89 -3.75
CA LYS A 7 -13.08 45.80 -4.52
C LYS A 7 -11.72 45.35 -3.91
N LEU A 8 -10.86 46.30 -3.55
CA LEU A 8 -9.57 46.01 -2.94
C LEU A 8 -9.75 45.30 -1.61
N PHE A 9 -10.67 45.74 -0.78
CA PHE A 9 -10.97 45.12 0.52
C PHE A 9 -11.50 43.69 0.34
N LEU A 10 -12.45 43.46 -0.57
CA LEU A 10 -12.98 42.12 -0.88
C LEU A 10 -11.89 41.18 -1.42
N THR A 11 -10.96 41.67 -2.23
CA THR A 11 -9.85 40.85 -2.74
C THR A 11 -8.84 40.50 -1.64
N MET A 12 -8.58 41.42 -0.70
CA MET A 12 -7.69 41.15 0.43
C MET A 12 -8.29 40.10 1.40
N GLU A 13 -9.58 40.21 1.73
CA GLU A 13 -10.25 39.22 2.57
C GLU A 13 -10.34 37.85 1.91
N PHE A 14 -10.64 37.82 0.60
CA PHE A 14 -10.63 36.58 -0.18
C PHE A 14 -9.24 35.94 -0.19
N ALA A 15 -8.15 36.72 -0.37
CA ALA A 15 -6.78 36.24 -0.34
C ALA A 15 -6.41 35.67 1.03
N ARG A 16 -6.83 36.28 2.13
CA ARG A 16 -6.64 35.78 3.49
C ARG A 16 -7.34 34.44 3.72
N VAL A 17 -8.61 34.34 3.32
CA VAL A 17 -9.38 33.09 3.43
C VAL A 17 -8.73 31.97 2.61
N LEU A 18 -8.30 32.27 1.39
CA LEU A 18 -7.59 31.32 0.53
C LEU A 18 -6.28 30.84 1.16
N LEU A 19 -5.48 31.72 1.74
CA LEU A 19 -4.24 31.35 2.44
C LEU A 19 -4.51 30.47 3.66
N ILE A 20 -5.56 30.74 4.43
CA ILE A 20 -5.95 29.90 5.57
C ILE A 20 -6.34 28.49 5.07
N ILE A 21 -7.15 28.40 4.02
CA ILE A 21 -7.55 27.11 3.44
C ILE A 21 -6.33 26.33 2.94
N LEU A 22 -5.44 26.98 2.20
CA LEU A 22 -4.20 26.37 1.72
C LEU A 22 -3.31 25.89 2.87
N GLY A 23 -3.19 26.70 3.94
CA GLY A 23 -2.47 26.34 5.15
C GLY A 23 -3.05 25.11 5.85
N LEU A 24 -4.37 25.04 5.99
CA LEU A 24 -5.06 23.87 6.56
C LEU A 24 -4.87 22.62 5.69
N VAL A 25 -5.00 22.74 4.39
CA VAL A 25 -4.76 21.63 3.45
C VAL A 25 -3.32 21.13 3.59
N ALA A 26 -2.34 22.04 3.57
CA ALA A 26 -0.94 21.67 3.75
C ALA A 26 -0.69 20.97 5.10
N ALA A 27 -1.27 21.48 6.20
CA ALA A 27 -1.16 20.87 7.53
C ALA A 27 -1.73 19.45 7.56
N VAL A 28 -2.88 19.21 6.91
CA VAL A 28 -3.47 17.87 6.78
C VAL A 28 -2.55 16.93 6.01
N PHE A 29 -1.95 17.38 4.90
CA PHE A 29 -0.99 16.56 4.14
C PHE A 29 0.24 16.22 4.96
N VAL A 30 0.81 17.19 5.69
CA VAL A 30 1.96 16.97 6.58
C VAL A 30 1.59 15.98 7.69
N TRP A 31 0.41 16.09 8.28
CA TRP A 31 -0.08 15.17 9.29
C TRP A 31 -0.24 13.74 8.77
N ILE A 32 -0.87 13.57 7.60
CA ILE A 32 -1.04 12.25 6.95
C ILE A 32 0.33 11.63 6.67
N TRP A 33 1.27 12.43 6.13
CA TRP A 33 2.62 11.97 5.84
C TRP A 33 3.35 11.51 7.12
N PHE A 34 3.27 12.31 8.19
CA PHE A 34 3.87 11.99 9.48
C PHE A 34 3.25 10.74 10.11
N ALA A 35 1.93 10.63 10.11
CA ALA A 35 1.21 9.47 10.63
C ALA A 35 1.61 8.17 9.90
N ASN A 36 1.70 8.21 8.57
CA ASN A 36 2.17 7.06 7.78
C ASN A 36 3.64 6.70 8.09
N ALA A 37 4.49 7.69 8.29
CA ALA A 37 5.89 7.47 8.65
C ALA A 37 6.02 6.81 10.03
N MET A 38 5.24 7.27 11.01
CA MET A 38 5.19 6.67 12.34
C MET A 38 4.62 5.25 12.32
N ALA A 39 3.50 5.05 11.60
CA ALA A 39 2.90 3.73 11.45
C ALA A 39 3.88 2.72 10.83
N ALA A 40 4.62 3.10 9.81
CA ALA A 40 5.63 2.26 9.18
C ALA A 40 6.79 1.91 10.14
N GLN A 41 7.18 2.85 10.99
CA GLN A 41 8.21 2.60 12.00
C GLN A 41 7.73 1.62 13.06
N MET A 42 6.52 1.80 13.57
CA MET A 42 5.89 0.89 14.54
C MET A 42 5.61 -0.48 13.96
N ALA A 43 5.24 -0.57 12.67
CA ALA A 43 5.01 -1.83 11.97
C ALA A 43 6.28 -2.66 11.75
N GLY A 44 7.49 -2.05 11.89
CA GLY A 44 8.76 -2.76 11.78
C GLY A 44 9.45 -2.65 10.42
N TRP A 45 9.15 -1.60 9.63
CA TRP A 45 9.86 -1.38 8.35
C TRP A 45 11.38 -1.31 8.52
N LYS A 46 11.87 -0.70 9.61
CA LYS A 46 13.31 -0.64 9.90
C LYS A 46 13.93 -2.03 9.98
N GLN A 47 13.28 -2.97 10.66
CA GLN A 47 13.74 -4.36 10.77
C GLN A 47 13.77 -5.07 9.40
N LEU A 48 12.76 -4.77 8.52
CA LEU A 48 12.76 -5.28 7.15
C LEU A 48 13.94 -4.75 6.33
N VAL A 49 14.28 -3.46 6.46
CA VAL A 49 15.44 -2.86 5.78
C VAL A 49 16.75 -3.47 6.26
N GLU A 50 16.87 -3.75 7.55
CA GLU A 50 18.07 -4.41 8.11
C GLU A 50 18.20 -5.86 7.63
N LYS A 51 17.08 -6.58 7.53
CA LYS A 51 17.07 -8.00 7.10
C LYS A 51 17.19 -8.16 5.58
N TYR A 52 16.62 -7.24 4.81
CA TYR A 52 16.53 -7.30 3.35
C TYR A 52 17.04 -5.99 2.70
N PRO A 53 18.31 -5.63 2.90
CA PRO A 53 18.85 -4.40 2.34
C PRO A 53 18.82 -4.47 0.81
N ALA A 54 18.32 -3.41 0.17
CA ALA A 54 18.34 -3.30 -1.27
C ALA A 54 19.70 -2.77 -1.76
N PRO A 55 20.21 -3.24 -2.90
CA PRO A 55 21.37 -2.65 -3.55
C PRO A 55 21.04 -1.24 -4.04
N GLU A 56 22.03 -0.37 -4.07
CA GLU A 56 21.88 1.02 -4.54
C GLU A 56 21.75 1.13 -6.08
N ILE A 57 22.05 0.04 -6.80
CA ILE A 57 22.07 0.02 -8.25
C ILE A 57 20.66 -0.22 -8.81
N GLU A 58 20.24 0.64 -9.74
CA GLU A 58 19.00 0.41 -10.52
C GLU A 58 19.18 -0.81 -11.43
N ARG A 59 18.20 -1.70 -11.40
CA ARG A 59 18.17 -2.92 -12.18
C ARG A 59 16.96 -2.96 -13.09
N PRO A 60 17.05 -3.55 -14.30
CA PRO A 60 15.89 -3.71 -15.15
C PRO A 60 14.87 -4.65 -14.52
N GLY A 61 13.59 -4.36 -14.72
CA GLY A 61 12.51 -5.20 -14.21
C GLY A 61 11.15 -4.56 -14.40
N GLU A 62 10.11 -5.38 -14.29
CA GLU A 62 8.73 -4.91 -14.40
C GLU A 62 8.31 -4.17 -13.13
N ILE A 63 7.71 -2.97 -13.29
CA ILE A 63 7.38 -2.08 -12.18
C ILE A 63 5.88 -2.01 -11.98
N PHE A 64 5.43 -2.25 -10.75
CA PHE A 64 4.06 -2.10 -10.29
C PHE A 64 4.00 -1.00 -9.24
N LYS A 65 3.15 0.00 -9.47
CA LYS A 65 3.00 1.17 -8.59
C LYS A 65 1.67 1.15 -7.84
N LYS A 66 1.59 1.90 -6.75
CA LYS A 66 0.38 2.08 -5.94
C LYS A 66 -0.20 0.76 -5.42
N LEU A 67 0.66 -0.11 -4.94
CA LEU A 67 0.26 -1.38 -4.37
C LEU A 67 -0.11 -1.23 -2.89
N THR A 68 -1.00 -2.10 -2.46
CA THR A 68 -1.42 -2.24 -1.05
C THR A 68 -0.65 -3.39 -0.42
N GLY A 69 -0.27 -3.24 0.83
CA GLY A 69 0.38 -4.29 1.59
C GLY A 69 0.20 -4.11 3.09
N ASN A 70 0.50 -5.15 3.85
CA ASN A 70 0.43 -5.15 5.31
C ASN A 70 1.79 -5.48 5.89
N ILE A 71 2.18 -4.76 6.93
CA ILE A 71 3.36 -5.04 7.74
C ILE A 71 2.87 -5.32 9.16
N GLY A 72 2.95 -6.57 9.58
CA GLY A 72 2.28 -7.01 10.81
C GLY A 72 0.77 -6.84 10.68
N SER A 73 0.18 -6.08 11.59
CA SER A 73 -1.25 -5.73 11.61
C SER A 73 -1.60 -4.42 10.88
N THR A 74 -0.60 -3.68 10.40
CA THR A 74 -0.81 -2.35 9.80
C THR A 74 -0.95 -2.46 8.29
N GLU A 75 -2.08 -2.00 7.73
CA GLU A 75 -2.34 -1.93 6.30
C GLU A 75 -1.84 -0.59 5.74
N PHE A 76 -1.13 -0.66 4.60
CA PHE A 76 -0.63 0.48 3.84
C PHE A 76 -1.25 0.43 2.44
N ARG A 77 -2.24 1.28 2.19
CA ARG A 77 -2.94 1.35 0.89
C ARG A 77 -2.18 2.22 -0.09
N TRP A 78 -2.01 1.72 -1.33
CA TRP A 78 -1.36 2.43 -2.45
C TRP A 78 0.04 2.98 -2.13
N SER A 79 0.68 2.39 -1.13
CA SER A 79 1.91 2.92 -0.54
C SER A 79 3.17 2.20 -0.99
N PHE A 80 3.05 1.18 -1.84
CA PHE A 80 4.21 0.44 -2.31
C PHE A 80 4.39 0.53 -3.83
N THR A 81 5.63 0.59 -4.24
CA THR A 81 6.07 0.31 -5.60
C THR A 81 6.93 -0.94 -5.55
N VAL A 82 6.62 -1.92 -6.39
CA VAL A 82 7.36 -3.17 -6.48
C VAL A 82 7.95 -3.30 -7.87
N GLN A 83 9.20 -3.64 -7.93
CA GLN A 83 9.90 -3.98 -9.16
C GLN A 83 10.34 -5.43 -9.09
N LEU A 84 9.93 -6.22 -10.09
CA LEU A 84 10.34 -7.61 -10.22
C LEU A 84 11.67 -7.65 -10.95
N ILE A 85 12.71 -8.10 -10.27
CA ILE A 85 14.06 -8.23 -10.82
C ILE A 85 14.52 -9.70 -10.77
N GLN A 86 15.64 -10.00 -11.37
CA GLN A 86 16.14 -11.37 -11.45
C GLN A 86 16.34 -12.00 -10.05
N GLU A 87 16.79 -11.24 -9.07
CA GLU A 87 17.10 -11.72 -7.72
C GLU A 87 15.89 -11.79 -6.78
N GLY A 88 14.80 -11.08 -7.10
CA GLY A 88 13.64 -11.00 -6.21
C GLY A 88 12.75 -9.80 -6.46
N LEU A 89 12.08 -9.37 -5.39
CA LEU A 89 11.21 -8.21 -5.37
C LEU A 89 11.92 -7.02 -4.73
N LEU A 90 12.13 -5.98 -5.49
CA LEU A 90 12.58 -4.69 -4.98
C LEU A 90 11.34 -3.89 -4.58
N VAL A 91 11.12 -3.73 -3.27
CA VAL A 91 9.98 -3.02 -2.72
C VAL A 91 10.40 -1.63 -2.25
N ARG A 92 9.79 -0.60 -2.83
CA ARG A 92 10.00 0.80 -2.45
C ARG A 92 8.73 1.34 -1.78
N PRO A 93 8.81 1.82 -0.53
CA PRO A 93 7.67 2.44 0.12
C PRO A 93 7.45 3.84 -0.44
N GLY A 94 6.18 4.22 -0.64
CA GLY A 94 5.78 5.57 -1.05
C GLY A 94 5.68 6.57 0.09
N PHE A 95 5.95 6.13 1.34
CA PHE A 95 5.92 6.97 2.52
C PHE A 95 7.33 7.31 2.99
N ALA A 96 7.55 8.61 3.26
CA ALA A 96 8.72 9.16 3.95
C ALA A 96 10.08 8.58 3.52
N ALA A 97 10.60 8.93 2.34
CA ALA A 97 11.99 8.70 1.89
C ALA A 97 12.72 7.49 2.52
N ARG A 98 12.03 6.37 2.66
CA ARG A 98 12.55 5.17 3.31
C ARG A 98 13.37 4.33 2.33
N ARG A 99 14.41 3.70 2.86
CA ARG A 99 15.25 2.80 2.05
C ARG A 99 14.42 1.66 1.49
N PRO A 100 14.62 1.29 0.22
CA PRO A 100 13.98 0.12 -0.38
C PRO A 100 14.48 -1.16 0.27
N ILE A 101 13.73 -2.25 0.08
CA ILE A 101 14.12 -3.60 0.48
C ILE A 101 14.15 -4.50 -0.74
N LEU A 102 15.07 -5.48 -0.75
CA LEU A 102 15.13 -6.54 -1.75
C LEU A 102 14.75 -7.87 -1.09
N ILE A 103 13.59 -8.40 -1.43
CA ILE A 103 13.11 -9.70 -0.96
C ILE A 103 13.50 -10.77 -1.99
N PRO A 104 14.45 -11.66 -1.70
CA PRO A 104 14.82 -12.72 -2.61
C PRO A 104 13.65 -13.68 -2.89
N TRP A 105 13.56 -14.26 -4.08
CA TRP A 105 12.49 -15.17 -4.48
C TRP A 105 12.30 -16.34 -3.50
N PHE A 106 13.40 -16.89 -2.98
CA PHE A 106 13.37 -18.02 -2.04
C PHE A 106 12.82 -17.65 -0.64
N LYS A 107 12.66 -16.37 -0.33
CA LYS A 107 12.07 -15.85 0.91
C LYS A 107 10.57 -15.62 0.83
N ILE A 108 9.98 -15.85 -0.33
CA ILE A 108 8.52 -15.85 -0.50
C ILE A 108 8.02 -17.20 0.00
N SER A 109 7.28 -17.18 1.10
CA SER A 109 6.77 -18.40 1.72
C SER A 109 5.48 -18.89 1.08
N GLU A 110 4.64 -17.98 0.58
CA GLU A 110 3.35 -18.31 -0.02
C GLU A 110 2.96 -17.28 -1.07
N VAL A 111 2.37 -17.77 -2.17
CA VAL A 111 1.73 -16.99 -3.22
C VAL A 111 0.28 -17.40 -3.29
N ALA A 112 -0.62 -16.63 -2.70
CA ALA A 112 -2.04 -16.86 -2.78
C ALA A 112 -2.61 -16.20 -4.04
N VAL A 113 -3.16 -17.00 -4.94
CA VAL A 113 -3.85 -16.54 -6.14
C VAL A 113 -5.34 -16.48 -5.83
N SER A 114 -5.89 -15.28 -5.81
CA SER A 114 -7.32 -15.07 -5.57
C SER A 114 -8.11 -15.32 -6.84
N GLU A 115 -9.05 -16.28 -6.80
CA GLU A 115 -10.04 -16.51 -7.85
C GLU A 115 -11.33 -15.78 -7.45
N GLY A 116 -11.62 -14.65 -8.07
CA GLY A 116 -12.86 -13.90 -7.86
C GLY A 116 -12.69 -12.39 -8.05
N THR A 117 -13.80 -11.72 -8.26
CA THR A 117 -13.90 -10.27 -8.32
C THR A 117 -14.26 -9.72 -6.95
N VAL A 118 -13.34 -9.04 -6.30
CA VAL A 118 -13.65 -8.25 -5.11
C VAL A 118 -13.83 -6.79 -5.54
N PHE A 119 -15.02 -6.24 -5.36
CA PHE A 119 -15.38 -4.87 -5.78
C PHE A 119 -15.11 -4.56 -7.25
N GLY A 120 -15.42 -5.51 -8.17
CA GLY A 120 -15.21 -5.33 -9.60
C GLY A 120 -13.74 -5.28 -10.04
N ARG A 121 -12.80 -5.63 -9.17
CA ARG A 121 -11.39 -5.79 -9.51
C ARG A 121 -11.09 -7.26 -9.77
N GLU A 122 -10.40 -7.50 -10.87
CA GLU A 122 -9.91 -8.81 -11.28
C GLU A 122 -8.97 -9.40 -10.22
N GLN A 123 -8.74 -10.71 -10.33
CA GLN A 123 -7.80 -11.52 -9.54
C GLN A 123 -6.60 -10.72 -9.02
N TYR A 124 -6.17 -10.96 -7.81
CA TYR A 124 -4.94 -10.40 -7.27
C TYR A 124 -4.06 -11.50 -6.68
N LEU A 125 -2.76 -11.24 -6.69
CA LEU A 125 -1.77 -12.09 -6.04
C LEU A 125 -1.49 -11.52 -4.65
N GLN A 126 -1.61 -12.34 -3.64
CA GLN A 126 -1.19 -11.99 -2.30
C GLN A 126 0.06 -12.77 -1.93
N LEU A 127 1.15 -12.06 -1.69
CA LEU A 127 2.43 -12.63 -1.31
C LEU A 127 2.60 -12.60 0.19
N THR A 128 3.07 -13.70 0.75
CA THR A 128 3.54 -13.78 2.13
C THR A 128 5.06 -13.97 2.11
N VAL A 129 5.77 -13.13 2.87
CA VAL A 129 7.22 -13.20 2.99
C VAL A 129 7.60 -13.83 4.33
N GLU A 130 8.63 -14.68 4.32
CA GLU A 130 9.20 -15.29 5.51
C GLU A 130 9.87 -14.24 6.41
N TRP A 131 9.10 -13.78 7.41
CA TRP A 131 9.56 -12.80 8.39
C TRP A 131 8.81 -12.99 9.72
N GLU A 132 9.39 -12.53 10.83
CA GLU A 132 8.80 -12.62 12.18
C GLU A 132 7.42 -11.96 12.30
N LYS A 133 7.27 -10.80 11.65
CA LYS A 133 6.00 -10.11 11.52
C LYS A 133 5.50 -10.33 10.10
N ARG A 134 4.32 -10.83 9.92
CA ARG A 134 3.73 -11.10 8.62
C ARG A 134 3.83 -9.89 7.67
N PHE A 135 4.53 -10.06 6.54
CA PHE A 135 4.57 -9.07 5.47
C PHE A 135 3.76 -9.60 4.29
N LEU A 136 2.67 -8.90 3.97
CA LEU A 136 1.78 -9.22 2.88
C LEU A 136 1.85 -8.13 1.83
N LEU A 137 1.80 -8.52 0.56
CA LEU A 137 1.82 -7.60 -0.56
C LEU A 137 0.82 -8.07 -1.61
N SER A 138 -0.05 -7.17 -2.07
CA SER A 138 -1.02 -7.44 -3.12
C SER A 138 -0.52 -6.94 -4.46
N LEU A 139 -0.39 -7.83 -5.46
CA LEU A 139 0.03 -7.51 -6.82
C LEU A 139 -1.08 -7.82 -7.83
N PRO A 140 -1.06 -7.16 -9.00
CA PRO A 140 -1.98 -7.50 -10.08
C PRO A 140 -1.65 -8.87 -10.70
N PRO A 141 -2.64 -9.55 -11.30
CA PRO A 141 -2.48 -10.90 -11.85
C PRO A 141 -1.42 -11.00 -12.96
N LYS A 142 -1.18 -9.91 -13.67
CA LYS A 142 -0.14 -9.86 -14.71
C LYS A 142 1.28 -10.16 -14.19
N ALA A 143 1.52 -10.06 -12.89
CA ALA A 143 2.78 -10.46 -12.27
C ALA A 143 2.94 -11.97 -12.14
N LEU A 144 1.85 -12.76 -12.24
CA LEU A 144 1.83 -14.21 -12.00
C LEU A 144 2.88 -14.99 -12.81
N PRO A 145 3.06 -14.77 -14.13
CA PRO A 145 4.04 -15.53 -14.91
C PRO A 145 5.48 -15.40 -14.39
N THR A 146 5.83 -14.23 -13.86
CA THR A 146 7.15 -13.99 -13.26
C THR A 146 7.31 -14.76 -11.94
N PHE A 147 6.23 -14.88 -11.16
CA PHE A 147 6.24 -15.68 -9.94
C PHE A 147 6.32 -17.17 -10.24
N GLU A 148 5.54 -17.68 -11.18
CA GLU A 148 5.57 -19.09 -11.60
C GLU A 148 6.96 -19.53 -12.08
N LYS A 149 7.72 -18.61 -12.68
CA LYS A 149 9.09 -18.88 -13.11
C LYS A 149 10.11 -18.94 -11.98
N ASN A 150 9.91 -18.17 -10.90
CA ASN A 150 10.95 -17.91 -9.89
C ASN A 150 10.61 -18.49 -8.51
N VAL A 151 9.36 -18.86 -8.25
CA VAL A 151 8.89 -19.39 -6.96
C VAL A 151 8.48 -20.84 -7.16
N PRO A 152 8.88 -21.78 -6.26
CA PRO A 152 8.49 -23.18 -6.32
C PRO A 152 6.98 -23.38 -6.34
N ALA A 153 6.50 -24.34 -7.12
CA ALA A 153 5.07 -24.59 -7.35
C ALA A 153 4.28 -24.96 -6.07
N ASP A 154 4.95 -25.60 -5.10
CA ASP A 154 4.39 -25.98 -3.79
C ASP A 154 4.02 -24.79 -2.91
N ARG A 155 4.53 -23.60 -3.23
CA ARG A 155 4.22 -22.34 -2.51
C ARG A 155 2.98 -21.62 -3.05
N PHE A 156 2.40 -22.09 -4.16
CA PHE A 156 1.19 -21.49 -4.74
C PHE A 156 -0.06 -22.09 -4.11
N ARG A 157 -0.95 -21.20 -3.65
CA ARG A 157 -2.25 -21.57 -3.09
C ARG A 157 -3.37 -20.83 -3.82
N LYS A 158 -4.34 -21.59 -4.33
CA LYS A 158 -5.57 -21.01 -4.85
C LYS A 158 -6.50 -20.70 -3.70
N VAL A 159 -6.91 -19.44 -3.58
CA VAL A 159 -7.84 -18.97 -2.55
C VAL A 159 -9.12 -18.52 -3.23
N LYS A 160 -10.21 -19.23 -2.99
CA LYS A 160 -11.53 -18.73 -3.35
C LYS A 160 -11.88 -17.59 -2.39
N VAL A 161 -11.89 -16.37 -2.88
CA VAL A 161 -12.43 -15.26 -2.11
C VAL A 161 -13.94 -15.37 -2.18
N PRO A 162 -14.64 -15.52 -1.05
CA PRO A 162 -16.08 -15.48 -1.08
C PRO A 162 -16.50 -14.13 -1.69
N PRO A 163 -17.56 -14.12 -2.53
CA PRO A 163 -18.06 -12.88 -3.10
C PRO A 163 -18.50 -11.97 -1.95
N THR A 164 -17.64 -11.05 -1.57
CA THR A 164 -17.92 -10.09 -0.51
C THR A 164 -18.81 -9.03 -1.10
N SER A 165 -20.09 -9.35 -1.28
CA SER A 165 -21.08 -8.32 -1.58
C SER A 165 -21.30 -7.48 -0.32
N LEU A 166 -21.37 -6.14 -0.47
CA LEU A 166 -21.66 -5.22 0.62
C LEU A 166 -22.84 -5.68 1.52
N PRO A 167 -23.93 -6.30 0.97
CA PRO A 167 -25.01 -6.88 1.76
C PRO A 167 -24.60 -8.05 2.65
N GLU A 168 -23.60 -8.87 2.29
CA GLU A 168 -23.16 -10.01 3.10
C GLU A 168 -22.27 -9.58 4.27
N LEU A 169 -21.40 -8.61 4.06
CA LEU A 169 -20.62 -8.00 5.16
C LEU A 169 -21.53 -7.35 6.21
N LEU A 170 -22.61 -6.70 5.76
CA LEU A 170 -23.60 -6.13 6.67
C LEU A 170 -24.37 -7.21 7.43
N LYS A 171 -24.70 -8.34 6.80
CA LYS A 171 -25.36 -9.48 7.44
C LYS A 171 -24.46 -10.17 8.48
N GLU A 172 -23.18 -10.37 8.20
CA GLU A 172 -22.22 -10.93 9.17
C GLU A 172 -21.96 -9.99 10.35
N GLY A 173 -21.81 -8.69 10.08
CA GLY A 173 -21.69 -7.69 11.13
C GLY A 173 -22.91 -7.63 12.08
N TRP A 174 -24.11 -7.89 11.57
CA TRP A 174 -25.35 -7.98 12.35
C TRP A 174 -25.48 -9.27 13.15
N LYS A 175 -25.05 -10.41 12.61
CA LYS A 175 -25.03 -11.70 13.32
C LYS A 175 -24.11 -11.65 14.53
N ASN A 176 -22.92 -11.09 14.37
CA ASN A 176 -21.93 -11.00 15.45
C ASN A 176 -22.29 -9.99 16.55
N ARG A 177 -23.22 -9.04 16.31
CA ARG A 177 -23.76 -8.16 17.37
C ARG A 177 -24.89 -8.79 18.19
N LYS A 178 -25.59 -9.78 17.67
CA LYS A 178 -26.68 -10.49 18.40
C LYS A 178 -26.18 -11.63 19.28
N SER A 179 -24.90 -12.01 19.16
CA SER A 179 -24.28 -13.10 19.94
C SER A 179 -23.39 -12.59 21.09
N ARG A 180 -23.44 -11.28 21.37
CA ARG A 180 -22.87 -10.64 22.55
C ARG A 180 -23.98 -10.02 23.38
#